data_6bcb57604e07320b9e47c20b7b5f722e
#
_entry.id   6bcb57604e07320b9e47c20b7b5f722e
#
_cell.length_a   1.000
_cell.length_b   1.000
_cell.length_c   1.000
_cell.angle_alpha   90.00
_cell.angle_beta   90.00
_cell.angle_gamma   90.00
#
_symmetry.space_group_name_H-M   'P 1'
#
loop_
_entity.id
_entity.type
_entity.pdbx_description
1 polymer ?
#
loop_
_entity_poly.entity_id
_entity_poly.type
_entity_poly.pdbx_seq_one_letter_code
_entity_poly.pdbx_strand_id
1 'polypeptide(L)'
;MITETAHAKINLTLWVGRKRPDGYHSIDSVMHSISLSDEITLEKSNEILLTILEGDAPAGQENLMVRAAEAFFAVTELEGGVFLTLKKRIPSGAGMGGGSSDAAAVLRGLSKAYDHPLSKEDLLKVAAKIGADVPFCVEGGASRCQGIGEILTLARAWEGLPLVIAMPPLFMP
;
A
#
# COMPACT_ATOMS: atom_id res chain seq x y z
N MET A 1 19.79 5.24 3.72
CA MET A 1 19.07 4.32 2.82
C MET A 1 18.26 3.35 3.66
N ILE A 2 16.98 3.19 3.37
CA ILE A 2 16.05 2.25 3.99
C ILE A 2 15.45 1.38 2.89
N THR A 3 15.35 0.08 3.13
CA THR A 3 14.68 -0.85 2.22
C THR A 3 13.41 -1.37 2.89
N GLU A 4 12.29 -1.32 2.17
CA GLU A 4 10.98 -1.82 2.55
C GLU A 4 10.50 -2.90 1.58
N THR A 5 9.84 -3.90 2.14
CA THR A 5 9.14 -4.92 1.37
C THR A 5 7.66 -4.57 1.30
N ALA A 6 7.12 -4.47 0.08
CA ALA A 6 5.72 -4.20 -0.19
C ALA A 6 5.01 -5.49 -0.58
N HIS A 7 4.37 -6.15 0.39
CA HIS A 7 3.69 -7.43 0.19
C HIS A 7 2.36 -7.27 -0.55
N ALA A 8 2.10 -8.10 -1.55
CA ALA A 8 0.80 -8.23 -2.16
C ALA A 8 -0.25 -8.69 -1.14
N LYS A 9 -1.52 -8.40 -1.41
CA LYS A 9 -2.66 -8.90 -0.64
C LYS A 9 -3.57 -9.79 -1.48
N ILE A 10 -4.30 -10.64 -0.79
CA ILE A 10 -5.45 -11.36 -1.34
C ILE A 10 -6.65 -11.15 -0.43
N ASN A 11 -7.84 -11.30 -1.00
CA ASN A 11 -9.08 -11.36 -0.25
C ASN A 11 -9.44 -12.85 -0.07
N LEU A 12 -9.35 -13.36 1.17
CA LEU A 12 -9.77 -14.73 1.50
C LEU A 12 -11.29 -14.85 1.46
N THR A 13 -11.98 -13.78 1.86
CA THR A 13 -13.42 -13.58 1.68
C THR A 13 -13.67 -12.18 1.19
N LEU A 14 -14.70 -11.96 0.39
CA LEU A 14 -15.11 -10.63 -0.04
C LEU A 14 -16.62 -10.59 -0.22
N TRP A 15 -17.29 -9.85 0.66
CA TRP A 15 -18.67 -9.46 0.47
C TRP A 15 -18.70 -7.99 0.02
N VAL A 16 -19.48 -7.72 -1.04
CA VAL A 16 -19.64 -6.38 -1.59
C VAL A 16 -21.09 -5.96 -1.39
N GLY A 17 -21.27 -4.91 -0.60
CA GLY A 17 -22.58 -4.36 -0.28
C GLY A 17 -23.08 -3.34 -1.31
N ARG A 18 -24.07 -2.57 -0.88
CA ARG A 18 -24.68 -1.55 -1.74
C ARG A 18 -23.68 -0.42 -2.03
N LYS A 19 -23.87 0.21 -3.20
CA LYS A 19 -23.14 1.43 -3.56
C LYS A 19 -23.52 2.56 -2.59
N ARG A 20 -22.51 3.24 -2.09
CA ARG A 20 -22.60 4.36 -1.16
C ARG A 20 -22.77 5.69 -1.94
N PRO A 21 -23.24 6.77 -1.28
CA PRO A 21 -23.31 8.10 -1.91
C PRO A 21 -21.95 8.64 -2.36
N ASP A 22 -20.84 8.19 -1.73
CA ASP A 22 -19.47 8.56 -2.08
C ASP A 22 -18.93 7.83 -3.33
N GLY A 23 -19.77 6.98 -3.96
CA GLY A 23 -19.44 6.22 -5.17
C GLY A 23 -18.77 4.87 -4.92
N TYR A 24 -18.32 4.60 -3.70
CA TYR A 24 -17.74 3.32 -3.28
C TYR A 24 -18.82 2.29 -2.92
N HIS A 25 -18.42 1.04 -2.78
CA HIS A 25 -19.23 -0.03 -2.20
C HIS A 25 -18.76 -0.31 -0.78
N SER A 26 -19.70 -0.56 0.14
CA SER A 26 -19.32 -1.13 1.42
C SER A 26 -18.81 -2.55 1.21
N ILE A 27 -17.72 -2.91 1.90
CA ILE A 27 -17.19 -4.27 1.87
C ILE A 27 -17.11 -4.87 3.27
N ASP A 28 -17.11 -6.19 3.32
CA ASP A 28 -16.68 -6.98 4.47
C ASP A 28 -15.79 -8.10 3.93
N SER A 29 -14.52 -8.05 4.26
CA SER A 29 -13.50 -8.88 3.66
C SER A 29 -12.50 -9.32 4.71
N VAL A 30 -11.96 -10.52 4.56
CA VAL A 30 -10.74 -10.93 5.24
C VAL A 30 -9.60 -10.81 4.25
N MET A 31 -8.73 -9.84 4.46
CA MET A 31 -7.53 -9.64 3.66
C MET A 31 -6.33 -10.30 4.31
N HIS A 32 -5.42 -10.81 3.49
CA HIS A 32 -4.20 -11.46 3.93
C HIS A 32 -3.01 -11.05 3.05
N SER A 33 -1.89 -10.67 3.68
CA SER A 33 -0.63 -10.43 2.97
C SER A 33 -0.03 -11.76 2.52
N ILE A 34 0.64 -11.76 1.36
CA ILE A 34 1.30 -12.94 0.79
C ILE A 34 2.78 -12.67 0.54
N SER A 35 3.56 -13.70 0.25
CA SER A 35 5.01 -13.58 0.04
C SER A 35 5.42 -12.89 -1.25
N LEU A 36 4.54 -12.85 -2.28
CA LEU A 36 4.79 -12.04 -3.46
C LEU A 36 4.91 -10.57 -3.05
N SER A 37 5.98 -9.91 -3.44
CA SER A 37 6.24 -8.55 -2.97
C SER A 37 7.12 -7.76 -3.92
N ASP A 38 6.97 -6.45 -3.87
CA ASP A 38 7.87 -5.47 -4.47
C ASP A 38 8.95 -5.06 -3.47
N GLU A 39 10.05 -4.51 -3.95
CA GLU A 39 11.13 -3.95 -3.15
C GLU A 39 11.23 -2.45 -3.40
N ILE A 40 11.18 -1.67 -2.33
CA ILE A 40 11.31 -0.22 -2.39
C ILE A 40 12.50 0.22 -1.56
N THR A 41 13.38 1.05 -2.14
CA THR A 41 14.41 1.74 -1.36
C THR A 41 14.09 3.22 -1.27
N LEU A 42 14.43 3.81 -0.11
CA LEU A 42 14.20 5.20 0.20
C LEU A 42 15.51 5.84 0.67
N GLU A 43 15.86 6.97 0.07
CA GLU A 43 16.99 7.81 0.49
C GLU A 43 16.49 9.24 0.68
N LYS A 44 16.92 9.91 1.77
CA LYS A 44 16.57 11.33 1.97
C LYS A 44 17.08 12.16 0.82
N SER A 45 16.26 13.10 0.35
CA SER A 45 16.54 14.02 -0.74
C SER A 45 15.93 15.39 -0.43
N ASN A 46 16.17 16.38 -1.28
CA ASN A 46 15.49 17.67 -1.20
C ASN A 46 14.17 17.69 -1.99
N GLU A 47 13.96 16.71 -2.85
CA GLU A 47 12.79 16.59 -3.73
C GLU A 47 12.24 15.16 -3.68
N ILE A 48 10.98 14.99 -4.06
CA ILE A 48 10.37 13.67 -4.24
C ILE A 48 10.69 13.20 -5.65
N LEU A 49 11.51 12.16 -5.74
CA LEU A 49 11.93 11.56 -7.01
C LEU A 49 11.60 10.06 -6.99
N LEU A 50 11.20 9.52 -8.14
CA LEU A 50 10.91 8.10 -8.33
C LEU A 50 11.66 7.55 -9.55
N THR A 51 12.33 6.41 -9.36
CA THR A 51 12.90 5.59 -10.41
C THR A 51 12.35 4.17 -10.33
N ILE A 52 11.85 3.67 -11.45
CA ILE A 52 11.41 2.27 -11.58
C ILE A 52 12.56 1.50 -12.20
N LEU A 53 13.14 0.57 -11.44
CA LEU A 53 14.28 -0.25 -11.88
C LEU A 53 13.83 -1.50 -12.62
N GLU A 54 12.73 -2.11 -12.20
CA GLU A 54 12.18 -3.35 -12.74
C GLU A 54 10.66 -3.29 -12.78
N GLY A 55 10.04 -3.93 -13.78
CA GLY A 55 8.60 -4.06 -13.91
C GLY A 55 7.91 -2.83 -14.51
N ASP A 56 6.59 -2.80 -14.41
CA ASP A 56 5.75 -1.75 -14.98
C ASP A 56 4.89 -1.08 -13.92
N ALA A 57 5.05 0.24 -13.80
CA ALA A 57 4.26 1.10 -12.92
C ALA A 57 4.21 2.52 -13.48
N PRO A 58 3.20 3.34 -13.15
CA PRO A 58 3.19 4.75 -13.50
C PRO A 58 4.43 5.48 -12.95
N ALA A 59 5.00 6.39 -13.73
CA ALA A 59 6.22 7.12 -13.34
C ALA A 59 5.95 8.53 -12.78
N GLY A 60 4.71 9.02 -12.84
CA GLY A 60 4.34 10.39 -12.49
C GLY A 60 3.48 10.49 -11.22
N GLN A 61 2.71 11.57 -11.15
CA GLN A 61 1.82 11.92 -10.02
C GLN A 61 0.69 10.90 -9.78
N GLU A 62 0.38 10.08 -10.76
CA GLU A 62 -0.56 8.95 -10.64
C GLU A 62 0.01 7.78 -9.84
N ASN A 63 1.34 7.74 -9.61
CA ASN A 63 1.95 6.71 -8.79
C ASN A 63 1.65 6.93 -7.31
N LEU A 64 1.08 5.91 -6.67
CA LEU A 64 0.68 6.01 -5.26
C LEU A 64 1.88 6.18 -4.30
N MET A 65 3.09 5.80 -4.70
CA MET A 65 4.32 6.05 -3.91
C MET A 65 4.62 7.55 -3.82
N VAL A 66 4.50 8.27 -4.95
CA VAL A 66 4.69 9.73 -5.00
C VAL A 66 3.65 10.41 -4.13
N ARG A 67 2.37 10.05 -4.31
CA ARG A 67 1.27 10.57 -3.50
C ARG A 67 1.43 10.27 -2.00
N ALA A 68 1.98 9.11 -1.66
CA ALA A 68 2.26 8.74 -0.27
C ALA A 68 3.35 9.63 0.34
N ALA A 69 4.41 9.89 -0.41
CA ALA A 69 5.49 10.79 0.04
C ALA A 69 4.96 12.23 0.21
N GLU A 70 4.22 12.76 -0.77
CA GLU A 70 3.61 14.08 -0.68
C GLU A 70 2.67 14.21 0.53
N ALA A 71 1.78 13.22 0.74
CA ALA A 71 0.87 13.22 1.87
C ALA A 71 1.60 13.16 3.22
N PHE A 72 2.70 12.39 3.30
CA PHE A 72 3.52 12.31 4.50
C PHE A 72 4.16 13.65 4.84
N PHE A 73 4.85 14.28 3.89
CA PHE A 73 5.50 15.58 4.11
C PHE A 73 4.47 16.69 4.41
N ALA A 74 3.33 16.68 3.72
CA ALA A 74 2.26 17.65 3.97
C ALA A 74 1.66 17.57 5.40
N VAL A 75 1.59 16.38 6.00
CA VAL A 75 1.03 16.20 7.35
C VAL A 75 2.08 16.43 8.43
N THR A 76 3.33 16.08 8.16
CA THR A 76 4.43 16.23 9.13
C THR A 76 5.06 17.62 9.13
N GLU A 77 4.81 18.43 8.10
CA GLU A 77 5.44 19.74 7.87
C GLU A 77 6.98 19.68 7.86
N LEU A 78 7.55 18.48 7.62
CA LEU A 78 8.99 18.29 7.54
C LEU A 78 9.51 18.84 6.21
N GLU A 79 10.62 19.56 6.28
CA GLU A 79 11.34 20.00 5.08
C GLU A 79 12.14 18.83 4.48
N GLY A 80 12.20 18.79 3.14
CA GLY A 80 12.96 17.79 2.39
C GLY A 80 12.10 16.97 1.45
N GLY A 81 12.64 15.84 1.02
CA GLY A 81 12.01 14.92 0.09
C GLY A 81 12.62 13.52 0.21
N VAL A 82 12.35 12.71 -0.79
CA VAL A 82 12.81 11.31 -0.80
C VAL A 82 13.12 10.88 -2.24
N PHE A 83 14.24 10.21 -2.43
CA PHE A 83 14.50 9.45 -3.64
C PHE A 83 14.03 8.02 -3.44
N LEU A 84 13.06 7.62 -4.26
CA LEU A 84 12.41 6.31 -4.25
C LEU A 84 12.91 5.48 -5.42
N THR A 85 13.27 4.22 -5.16
CA THR A 85 13.48 3.24 -6.23
C THR A 85 12.51 2.08 -6.04
N LEU A 86 11.98 1.57 -7.14
CA LEU A 86 11.00 0.48 -7.16
C LEU A 86 11.49 -0.69 -8.03
N LYS A 87 11.50 -1.89 -7.45
CA LYS A 87 11.54 -3.15 -8.20
C LYS A 87 10.17 -3.79 -8.12
N LYS A 88 9.41 -3.69 -9.20
CA LYS A 88 8.02 -4.16 -9.30
C LYS A 88 7.96 -5.61 -9.73
N ARG A 89 7.36 -6.45 -8.90
CA ARG A 89 7.13 -7.89 -9.16
C ARG A 89 5.65 -8.25 -9.07
N ILE A 90 4.87 -7.46 -8.28
CA ILE A 90 3.43 -7.63 -8.20
C ILE A 90 2.82 -7.11 -9.50
N PRO A 91 2.09 -7.92 -10.28
CA PRO A 91 1.51 -7.47 -11.54
C PRO A 91 0.52 -6.30 -11.34
N SER A 92 0.64 -5.28 -12.18
CA SER A 92 -0.26 -4.13 -12.17
C SER A 92 -1.67 -4.54 -12.63
N GLY A 93 -2.70 -4.00 -11.99
CA GLY A 93 -4.10 -4.28 -12.34
C GLY A 93 -4.59 -5.69 -12.01
N ALA A 94 -3.86 -6.46 -11.21
CA ALA A 94 -4.18 -7.84 -10.85
C ALA A 94 -5.09 -7.99 -9.62
N GLY A 95 -5.60 -6.89 -9.04
CA GLY A 95 -6.43 -6.93 -7.83
C GLY A 95 -5.67 -7.28 -6.55
N MET A 96 -4.34 -7.40 -6.61
CA MET A 96 -3.48 -7.79 -5.48
C MET A 96 -2.95 -6.61 -4.67
N GLY A 97 -3.44 -5.40 -4.89
CA GLY A 97 -3.09 -4.22 -4.11
C GLY A 97 -1.64 -3.74 -4.27
N GLY A 98 -0.96 -4.05 -5.39
CA GLY A 98 0.44 -3.74 -5.58
C GLY A 98 0.78 -2.26 -5.36
N GLY A 99 0.09 -1.34 -6.03
CA GLY A 99 0.30 0.10 -5.85
C GLY A 99 0.00 0.59 -4.43
N SER A 100 -1.04 0.02 -3.78
CA SER A 100 -1.37 0.33 -2.38
C SER A 100 -0.28 -0.17 -1.42
N SER A 101 0.30 -1.33 -1.72
CA SER A 101 1.40 -1.90 -0.95
C SER A 101 2.68 -1.07 -1.10
N ASP A 102 2.97 -0.61 -2.33
CA ASP A 102 4.10 0.28 -2.59
C ASP A 102 3.96 1.60 -1.81
N ALA A 103 2.78 2.22 -1.85
CA ALA A 103 2.47 3.42 -1.07
C ALA A 103 2.63 3.20 0.44
N ALA A 104 2.14 2.07 0.94
CA ALA A 104 2.29 1.69 2.34
C ALA A 104 3.75 1.50 2.75
N ALA A 105 4.57 0.91 1.89
CA ALA A 105 6.00 0.76 2.11
C ALA A 105 6.70 2.12 2.16
N VAL A 106 6.33 3.07 1.31
CA VAL A 106 6.83 4.44 1.37
C VAL A 106 6.47 5.11 2.70
N LEU A 107 5.22 5.01 3.17
CA LEU A 107 4.80 5.57 4.45
C LEU A 107 5.59 4.98 5.63
N ARG A 108 5.77 3.64 5.67
CA ARG A 108 6.58 2.97 6.71
C ARG A 108 8.04 3.40 6.65
N GLY A 109 8.61 3.44 5.44
CA GLY A 109 10.00 3.83 5.22
C GLY A 109 10.27 5.29 5.62
N LEU A 110 9.39 6.22 5.24
CA LEU A 110 9.49 7.61 5.64
C LEU A 110 9.34 7.78 7.15
N SER A 111 8.37 7.07 7.78
CA SER A 111 8.23 7.09 9.24
C SER A 111 9.53 6.70 9.93
N LYS A 112 10.21 5.63 9.46
CA LYS A 112 11.52 5.22 9.99
C LYS A 112 12.63 6.23 9.68
N ALA A 113 12.65 6.79 8.47
CA ALA A 113 13.68 7.73 8.04
C ALA A 113 13.67 9.04 8.85
N TYR A 114 12.50 9.43 9.34
CA TYR A 114 12.26 10.68 10.07
C TYR A 114 11.88 10.46 11.54
N ASP A 115 12.37 9.35 12.15
CA ASP A 115 12.24 9.05 13.58
C ASP A 115 10.79 9.02 14.09
N HIS A 116 9.88 8.44 13.29
CA HIS A 116 8.47 8.22 13.62
C HIS A 116 7.70 9.48 14.03
N PRO A 117 7.63 10.51 13.17
CA PRO A 117 6.98 11.79 13.49
C PRO A 117 5.47 11.67 13.65
N LEU A 118 4.86 10.60 13.13
CA LEU A 118 3.43 10.30 13.23
C LEU A 118 3.20 9.10 14.14
N SER A 119 2.11 9.16 14.92
CA SER A 119 1.59 7.96 15.57
C SER A 119 1.12 6.93 14.54
N LYS A 120 1.01 5.66 14.94
CA LYS A 120 0.46 4.62 14.07
C LYS A 120 -0.95 4.97 13.57
N GLU A 121 -1.77 5.54 14.44
CA GLU A 121 -3.13 5.95 14.11
C GLU A 121 -3.14 7.06 13.05
N ASP A 122 -2.28 8.07 13.18
CA ASP A 122 -2.20 9.17 12.22
C ASP A 122 -1.61 8.71 10.89
N LEU A 123 -0.64 7.78 10.91
CA LEU A 123 -0.11 7.16 9.69
C LEU A 123 -1.20 6.40 8.93
N LEU A 124 -2.08 5.66 9.63
CA LEU A 124 -3.23 4.99 9.03
C LEU A 124 -4.26 5.97 8.46
N LYS A 125 -4.47 7.12 9.10
CA LYS A 125 -5.32 8.20 8.55
C LYS A 125 -4.75 8.78 7.26
N VAL A 126 -3.42 8.96 7.18
CA VAL A 126 -2.74 9.36 5.94
C VAL A 126 -2.92 8.29 4.87
N ALA A 127 -2.69 7.03 5.22
CA ALA A 127 -2.85 5.89 4.32
C ALA A 127 -4.26 5.81 3.70
N ALA A 128 -5.31 6.00 4.50
CA ALA A 128 -6.70 5.96 4.04
C ALA A 128 -7.04 7.04 3.01
N LYS A 129 -6.34 8.19 3.02
CA LYS A 129 -6.52 9.26 2.02
C LYS A 129 -5.87 8.93 0.66
N ILE A 130 -4.91 8.00 0.65
CA ILE A 130 -4.20 7.61 -0.57
C ILE A 130 -4.99 6.54 -1.33
N GLY A 131 -5.54 5.57 -0.61
CA GLY A 131 -6.35 4.50 -1.19
C GLY A 131 -6.91 3.55 -0.13
N ALA A 132 -8.03 2.89 -0.47
CA ALA A 132 -8.79 2.05 0.46
C ALA A 132 -7.99 0.86 1.03
N ASP A 133 -7.10 0.26 0.22
CA ASP A 133 -6.28 -0.89 0.64
C ASP A 133 -4.97 -0.46 1.34
N VAL A 134 -4.59 0.82 1.27
CA VAL A 134 -3.30 1.29 1.82
C VAL A 134 -3.21 1.09 3.34
N PRO A 135 -4.25 1.35 4.14
CA PRO A 135 -4.22 1.08 5.58
C PRO A 135 -3.91 -0.39 5.91
N PHE A 136 -4.54 -1.34 5.21
CA PHE A 136 -4.25 -2.76 5.36
C PHE A 136 -2.79 -3.07 5.00
N CYS A 137 -2.26 -2.51 3.92
CA CYS A 137 -0.88 -2.70 3.50
C CYS A 137 0.15 -2.07 4.46
N VAL A 138 -0.22 -1.02 5.19
CA VAL A 138 0.60 -0.46 6.29
C VAL A 138 0.66 -1.42 7.46
N GLU A 139 -0.48 -2.01 7.84
CA GLU A 139 -0.61 -2.94 8.96
C GLU A 139 0.02 -4.30 8.65
N GLY A 140 -0.24 -4.84 7.47
CA GLY A 140 0.19 -6.16 7.03
C GLY A 140 -0.52 -7.32 7.74
N GLY A 141 -0.02 -8.54 7.50
CA GLY A 141 -0.54 -9.76 8.14
C GLY A 141 -1.93 -10.14 7.63
N ALA A 142 -2.90 -10.29 8.54
CA ALA A 142 -4.29 -10.57 8.24
C ALA A 142 -5.23 -9.65 9.02
N SER A 143 -6.29 -9.16 8.36
CA SER A 143 -7.32 -8.33 8.99
C SER A 143 -8.68 -8.54 8.36
N ARG A 144 -9.73 -8.41 9.17
CA ARG A 144 -11.08 -8.15 8.66
C ARG A 144 -11.15 -6.67 8.30
N CYS A 145 -11.48 -6.39 7.06
CA CYS A 145 -11.55 -5.06 6.48
C CYS A 145 -13.00 -4.71 6.18
N GLN A 146 -13.51 -3.62 6.74
CA GLN A 146 -14.87 -3.15 6.60
C GLN A 146 -14.90 -1.69 6.12
N GLY A 147 -16.10 -1.11 5.95
CA GLY A 147 -16.23 0.20 5.34
C GLY A 147 -16.02 0.12 3.83
N ILE A 148 -15.06 0.85 3.28
CA ILE A 148 -14.56 0.69 1.90
C ILE A 148 -13.24 -0.13 1.85
N GLY A 149 -12.76 -0.61 3.03
CA GLY A 149 -11.52 -1.36 3.25
C GLY A 149 -10.62 -0.79 4.35
N GLU A 150 -10.95 0.40 4.87
CA GLU A 150 -10.15 1.20 5.79
C GLU A 150 -10.35 0.86 7.27
N ILE A 151 -11.47 0.19 7.62
CA ILE A 151 -11.74 -0.20 9.01
C ILE A 151 -11.15 -1.58 9.26
N LEU A 152 -10.05 -1.62 9.99
CA LEU A 152 -9.27 -2.83 10.20
C LEU A 152 -9.52 -3.43 11.58
N THR A 153 -9.82 -4.72 11.61
CA THR A 153 -9.80 -5.54 12.83
C THR A 153 -8.78 -6.66 12.61
N LEU A 154 -7.69 -6.64 13.39
CA LEU A 154 -6.63 -7.64 13.27
C LEU A 154 -7.18 -9.06 13.38
N ALA A 155 -6.72 -9.94 12.54
CA ALA A 155 -7.03 -11.36 12.52
C ALA A 155 -5.74 -12.19 12.64
N ARG A 156 -5.88 -13.45 13.01
CA ARG A 156 -4.74 -14.37 13.02
C ARG A 156 -4.30 -14.65 11.58
N ALA A 157 -3.06 -14.30 11.27
CA ALA A 157 -2.46 -14.65 9.98
C ALA A 157 -2.20 -16.17 9.90
N TRP A 158 -2.34 -16.72 8.70
CA TRP A 158 -1.93 -18.09 8.38
C TRP A 158 -0.53 -18.07 7.80
N GLU A 159 0.41 -18.64 8.51
CA GLU A 159 1.80 -18.72 8.06
C GLU A 159 2.04 -20.05 7.35
N GLY A 160 2.90 -20.01 6.33
CA GLY A 160 3.35 -21.22 5.62
C GLY A 160 2.29 -21.90 4.74
N LEU A 161 1.12 -21.28 4.50
CA LEU A 161 0.12 -21.81 3.59
C LEU A 161 0.57 -21.59 2.13
N PRO A 162 0.79 -22.67 1.35
CA PRO A 162 1.14 -22.52 -0.06
C PRO A 162 -0.07 -22.03 -0.86
N LEU A 163 0.16 -21.00 -1.70
CA LEU A 163 -0.87 -20.41 -2.57
C LEU A 163 -0.41 -20.49 -4.03
N VAL A 164 -1.36 -20.77 -4.93
CA VAL A 164 -1.17 -20.64 -6.36
C VAL A 164 -2.08 -19.52 -6.86
N ILE A 165 -1.48 -18.53 -7.53
CA ILE A 165 -2.21 -17.41 -8.12
C ILE A 165 -2.26 -17.64 -9.62
N ALA A 166 -3.47 -17.76 -10.16
CA ALA A 166 -3.72 -17.79 -11.59
C ALA A 166 -4.26 -16.43 -12.05
N MET A 167 -3.53 -15.75 -12.92
CA MET A 167 -3.93 -14.46 -13.46
C MET A 167 -4.25 -14.61 -14.94
N PRO A 168 -5.52 -14.46 -15.36
CA PRO A 168 -5.86 -14.43 -16.78
C PRO A 168 -5.29 -13.14 -17.41
N PRO A 169 -5.04 -13.13 -18.74
CA PRO A 169 -4.53 -11.95 -19.45
C PRO A 169 -5.63 -10.90 -19.65
N LEU A 170 -6.32 -10.53 -18.57
CA LEU A 170 -7.39 -9.54 -18.55
C LEU A 170 -7.02 -8.45 -17.57
N PHE A 171 -7.12 -7.20 -18.01
CA PHE A 171 -6.96 -6.05 -17.13
C PHE A 171 -8.22 -5.90 -16.27
N MET A 172 -8.06 -5.86 -14.96
CA MET A 172 -9.11 -5.52 -14.00
C MET A 172 -8.92 -4.06 -13.58
N PRO A 173 -9.85 -3.17 -13.99
CA PRO A 173 -9.75 -1.74 -13.70
C PRO A 173 -9.90 -1.42 -12.21
#